data_a1ecef69b24b477243c510983326b10f
#
_entry.id   a1ecef69b24b477243c510983326b10f
#
_cell.length_a   1.000
_cell.length_b   1.000
_cell.length_c   1.000
_cell.angle_alpha   90.00
_cell.angle_beta   90.00
_cell.angle_gamma   90.00
#
_symmetry.space_group_name_H-M   'P 1'
#
loop_
_entity.id
_entity.type
_entity.pdbx_description
1 polymer ?
#
loop_
_entity_poly.entity_id
_entity_poly.type
_entity_poly.pdbx_seq_one_letter_code
_entity_poly.pdbx_strand_id
1 'polypeptide(L)'
;ILGLFFGLFLFYFSAINFRNSQVLDTKILSFTFLQFFLVVISFLCLVLSFIMSDFSNETVFNNSHTTKPIFYKIAGTWGNHEGSLLLWLLVLTLFILIFLIRTKNQPVKYRVLTLVFQQIIIIGFFIFLIKTSNPFNHIYPIPTEGLGLNPILQDPALAIHPPILYLG
;
A
#
# COMPACT_ATOMS: atom_id res chain seq x y z
N ILE A 1 -5.67 8.34 -3.75
CA ILE A 1 -7.04 8.92 -3.71
C ILE A 1 -8.08 7.90 -4.20
N LEU A 2 -7.94 7.33 -5.41
CA LEU A 2 -8.90 6.33 -5.94
C LEU A 2 -9.06 5.12 -5.02
N GLY A 3 -7.98 4.60 -4.43
CA GLY A 3 -8.03 3.48 -3.48
C GLY A 3 -8.84 3.80 -2.22
N LEU A 4 -8.74 5.03 -1.71
CA LEU A 4 -9.57 5.51 -0.59
C LEU A 4 -11.05 5.57 -0.99
N PHE A 5 -11.36 6.08 -2.17
CA PHE A 5 -12.74 6.12 -2.69
C PHE A 5 -13.35 4.73 -2.74
N PHE A 6 -12.63 3.73 -3.29
CA PHE A 6 -13.10 2.35 -3.31
C PHE A 6 -13.20 1.73 -1.92
N GLY A 7 -12.35 2.10 -0.98
CA GLY A 7 -12.45 1.69 0.42
C GLY A 7 -13.74 2.18 1.07
N LEU A 8 -14.03 3.47 0.94
CA LEU A 8 -15.28 4.07 1.43
C LEU A 8 -16.52 3.47 0.76
N PHE A 9 -16.45 3.25 -0.56
CA PHE A 9 -17.53 2.61 -1.30
C PHE A 9 -17.77 1.18 -0.82
N LEU A 10 -16.73 0.37 -0.66
CA LEU A 10 -16.82 -1.00 -0.16
C LEU A 10 -17.39 -1.05 1.26
N PHE A 11 -16.95 -0.15 2.13
CA PHE A 11 -17.48 -0.02 3.49
C PHE A 11 -18.97 0.27 3.47
N TYR A 12 -19.38 1.32 2.78
CA TYR A 12 -20.78 1.75 2.67
C TYR A 12 -21.66 0.67 2.02
N PHE A 13 -21.23 0.13 0.89
CA PHE A 13 -21.95 -0.90 0.15
C PHE A 13 -22.12 -2.19 0.98
N SER A 14 -21.08 -2.62 1.68
CA SER A 14 -21.12 -3.78 2.55
C SER A 14 -22.03 -3.58 3.77
N ALA A 15 -21.99 -2.39 4.38
CA ALA A 15 -22.80 -2.06 5.55
C ALA A 15 -24.30 -2.03 5.23
N ILE A 16 -24.70 -1.46 4.10
CA ILE A 16 -26.11 -1.35 3.71
C ILE A 16 -26.67 -2.67 3.19
N ASN A 17 -25.90 -3.40 2.38
CA ASN A 17 -26.38 -4.62 1.73
C ASN A 17 -26.15 -5.89 2.57
N PHE A 18 -25.97 -5.76 3.87
CA PHE A 18 -25.71 -6.87 4.80
C PHE A 18 -26.76 -8.00 4.74
N ARG A 19 -27.94 -7.75 4.19
CA ARG A 19 -29.08 -8.71 4.11
C ARG A 19 -29.18 -9.48 2.78
N ASN A 20 -28.62 -9.01 1.68
CA ASN A 20 -28.78 -9.59 0.32
C ASN A 20 -27.54 -10.37 -0.12
N SER A 21 -27.62 -11.69 -0.13
CA SER A 21 -26.45 -12.56 -0.07
C SER A 21 -25.72 -12.88 -1.39
N GLN A 22 -26.37 -12.95 -2.55
CA GLN A 22 -25.72 -13.51 -3.75
C GLN A 22 -25.12 -12.46 -4.71
N VAL A 23 -25.79 -11.34 -4.93
CA VAL A 23 -25.29 -10.25 -5.78
C VAL A 23 -24.12 -9.51 -5.10
N LEU A 24 -24.08 -9.57 -3.77
CA LEU A 24 -23.07 -8.95 -2.94
C LEU A 24 -21.66 -9.53 -3.20
N ASP A 25 -21.56 -10.85 -3.30
CA ASP A 25 -20.27 -11.55 -3.35
C ASP A 25 -19.41 -11.18 -4.57
N THR A 26 -20.00 -11.17 -5.76
CA THR A 26 -19.25 -10.88 -6.99
C THR A 26 -18.82 -9.42 -7.06
N LYS A 27 -19.71 -8.50 -6.69
CA LYS A 27 -19.39 -7.06 -6.69
C LYS A 27 -18.34 -6.70 -5.64
N ILE A 28 -18.48 -7.22 -4.43
CA ILE A 28 -17.48 -7.00 -3.35
C ILE A 28 -16.11 -7.50 -3.79
N LEU A 29 -16.03 -8.71 -4.34
CA LEU A 29 -14.76 -9.27 -4.79
C LEU A 29 -14.13 -8.41 -5.90
N SER A 30 -14.93 -7.97 -6.88
CA SER A 30 -14.43 -7.13 -7.98
C SER A 30 -13.90 -5.77 -7.48
N PHE A 31 -14.61 -5.11 -6.57
CA PHE A 31 -14.17 -3.82 -6.02
C PHE A 31 -12.97 -3.97 -5.08
N THR A 32 -12.90 -5.06 -4.31
CA THR A 32 -11.72 -5.36 -3.49
C THR A 32 -10.50 -5.65 -4.35
N PHE A 33 -10.66 -6.39 -5.44
CA PHE A 33 -9.60 -6.62 -6.41
C PHE A 33 -9.12 -5.30 -7.03
N LEU A 34 -10.05 -4.43 -7.43
CA LEU A 34 -9.71 -3.13 -8.00
C LEU A 34 -8.98 -2.24 -6.98
N GLN A 35 -9.41 -2.22 -5.71
CA GLN A 35 -8.71 -1.52 -4.63
C GLN A 35 -7.27 -2.02 -4.47
N PHE A 36 -7.09 -3.34 -4.37
CA PHE A 36 -5.76 -3.96 -4.29
C PHE A 36 -4.90 -3.59 -5.50
N PHE A 37 -5.44 -3.71 -6.71
CA PHE A 37 -4.72 -3.39 -7.95
C PHE A 37 -4.24 -1.94 -8.00
N LEU A 38 -5.05 -0.99 -7.55
CA LEU A 38 -4.66 0.42 -7.46
C LEU A 38 -3.53 0.65 -6.45
N VAL A 39 -3.52 -0.07 -5.33
CA VAL A 39 -2.42 0.00 -4.35
C VAL A 39 -1.15 -0.63 -4.91
N VAL A 40 -1.25 -1.76 -5.63
CA VAL A 40 -0.12 -2.38 -6.36
C VAL A 40 0.50 -1.38 -7.33
N ILE A 41 -0.31 -0.73 -8.18
CA ILE A 41 0.18 0.26 -9.12
C ILE A 41 0.89 1.40 -8.38
N SER A 42 0.29 1.94 -7.32
CA SER A 42 0.90 3.01 -6.53
C SER A 42 2.25 2.59 -5.97
N PHE A 43 2.35 1.39 -5.41
CA PHE A 43 3.60 0.86 -4.88
C PHE A 43 4.66 0.66 -5.97
N LEU A 44 4.27 0.11 -7.12
CA LEU A 44 5.17 -0.07 -8.27
C LEU A 44 5.65 1.27 -8.84
N CYS A 45 4.80 2.29 -8.90
CA CYS A 45 5.22 3.64 -9.29
C CYS A 45 6.31 4.18 -8.35
N LEU A 46 6.15 3.99 -7.03
CA LEU A 46 7.18 4.40 -6.07
C LEU A 46 8.48 3.63 -6.27
N VAL A 47 8.42 2.29 -6.46
CA VAL A 47 9.61 1.46 -6.78
C VAL A 47 10.31 1.98 -8.04
N LEU A 48 9.55 2.30 -9.09
CA LEU A 48 10.12 2.83 -10.33
C LEU A 48 10.80 4.19 -10.11
N SER A 49 10.21 5.09 -9.33
CA SER A 49 10.83 6.38 -8.98
C SER A 49 12.17 6.18 -8.26
N PHE A 50 12.28 5.21 -7.35
CA PHE A 50 13.53 4.85 -6.69
C PHE A 50 14.58 4.27 -7.68
N ILE A 51 14.17 3.35 -8.56
CA ILE A 51 15.07 2.75 -9.57
C ILE A 51 15.61 3.83 -10.52
N MET A 52 14.74 4.73 -10.97
CA MET A 52 15.09 5.82 -11.87
C MET A 52 15.84 6.97 -11.19
N SER A 53 15.94 6.96 -9.85
CA SER A 53 16.53 8.06 -9.05
C SER A 53 15.84 9.40 -9.34
N ASP A 54 14.51 9.38 -9.32
CA ASP A 54 13.69 10.58 -9.56
C ASP A 54 13.68 11.47 -8.29
N PHE A 55 14.66 12.36 -8.21
CA PHE A 55 14.82 13.27 -7.07
C PHE A 55 13.81 14.43 -7.05
N SER A 56 12.89 14.52 -8.00
CA SER A 56 11.72 15.39 -7.87
C SER A 56 10.76 14.89 -6.79
N ASN A 57 10.81 13.59 -6.49
CA ASN A 57 10.07 12.97 -5.39
C ASN A 57 10.85 13.11 -4.08
N GLU A 58 10.23 13.71 -3.06
CA GLU A 58 10.83 13.97 -1.74
C GLU A 58 11.30 12.68 -1.04
N THR A 59 10.50 11.62 -1.11
CA THR A 59 10.83 10.33 -0.49
C THR A 59 12.06 9.70 -1.14
N VAL A 60 12.20 9.79 -2.48
CA VAL A 60 13.36 9.30 -3.21
C VAL A 60 14.60 10.14 -2.90
N PHE A 61 14.48 11.46 -2.90
CA PHE A 61 15.58 12.38 -2.55
C PHE A 61 16.15 12.07 -1.16
N ASN A 62 15.29 11.91 -0.17
CA ASN A 62 15.72 11.68 1.22
C ASN A 62 16.35 10.29 1.44
N ASN A 63 16.04 9.28 0.60
CA ASN A 63 16.35 7.88 0.89
C ASN A 63 17.08 7.14 -0.25
N SER A 64 17.55 7.84 -1.30
CA SER A 64 18.26 7.22 -2.41
C SER A 64 19.45 8.08 -2.90
N HIS A 65 20.32 7.48 -3.73
CA HIS A 65 21.44 8.14 -4.38
C HIS A 65 21.75 7.44 -5.70
N THR A 66 22.26 8.15 -6.72
CA THR A 66 22.51 7.58 -8.06
C THR A 66 23.48 6.41 -8.02
N THR A 67 24.52 6.49 -7.19
CA THR A 67 25.59 5.48 -7.08
C THR A 67 25.20 4.20 -6.34
N LYS A 68 24.00 4.15 -5.74
CA LYS A 68 23.57 2.95 -5.00
C LYS A 68 23.25 1.79 -5.94
N PRO A 69 23.66 0.54 -5.58
CA PRO A 69 23.22 -0.66 -6.27
C PRO A 69 21.68 -0.75 -6.32
N ILE A 70 21.15 -1.31 -7.42
CA ILE A 70 19.72 -1.39 -7.69
C ILE A 70 18.94 -2.08 -6.55
N PHE A 71 19.54 -3.08 -5.90
CA PHE A 71 18.97 -3.76 -4.75
C PHE A 71 18.62 -2.77 -3.61
N TYR A 72 19.54 -1.88 -3.28
CA TYR A 72 19.34 -0.88 -2.23
C TYR A 72 18.44 0.27 -2.67
N LYS A 73 18.37 0.59 -3.97
CA LYS A 73 17.37 1.51 -4.50
C LYS A 73 15.97 0.94 -4.30
N ILE A 74 15.75 -0.33 -4.65
CA ILE A 74 14.46 -1.01 -4.42
C ILE A 74 14.14 -1.08 -2.93
N ALA A 75 15.11 -1.47 -2.07
CA ALA A 75 14.92 -1.50 -0.62
C ALA A 75 14.62 -0.12 -0.02
N GLY A 76 15.14 0.95 -0.61
CA GLY A 76 14.80 2.32 -0.27
C GLY A 76 13.32 2.63 -0.34
N THR A 77 12.56 1.94 -1.21
CA THR A 77 11.12 2.13 -1.32
C THR A 77 10.39 1.92 0.00
N TRP A 78 10.75 0.91 0.78
CA TRP A 78 10.17 0.61 2.09
C TRP A 78 11.11 0.92 3.26
N GLY A 79 12.32 1.37 2.99
CA GLY A 79 13.32 1.74 3.99
C GLY A 79 13.08 3.10 4.65
N ASN A 80 11.92 3.69 4.46
CA ASN A 80 11.49 4.97 5.00
C ASN A 80 10.06 4.87 5.53
N HIS A 81 9.62 5.90 6.25
CA HIS A 81 8.31 5.93 6.90
C HIS A 81 7.15 5.86 5.88
N GLU A 82 7.18 6.69 4.86
CA GLU A 82 6.11 6.85 3.86
C GLU A 82 5.95 5.58 3.02
N GLY A 83 7.06 5.06 2.51
CA GLY A 83 7.05 3.87 1.67
C GLY A 83 6.73 2.59 2.44
N SER A 84 7.17 2.48 3.71
CA SER A 84 6.82 1.34 4.57
C SER A 84 5.33 1.29 4.88
N LEU A 85 4.68 2.44 5.11
CA LEU A 85 3.24 2.53 5.30
C LEU A 85 2.47 2.14 4.02
N LEU A 86 2.97 2.52 2.85
CA LEU A 86 2.37 2.12 1.58
C LEU A 86 2.52 0.60 1.35
N LEU A 87 3.67 0.02 1.70
CA LEU A 87 3.86 -1.44 1.69
C LEU A 87 2.89 -2.13 2.66
N TRP A 88 2.71 -1.61 3.86
CA TRP A 88 1.77 -2.17 4.81
C TRP A 88 0.33 -2.11 4.30
N LEU A 89 -0.07 -1.00 3.69
CA LEU A 89 -1.37 -0.89 3.03
C LEU A 89 -1.54 -1.92 1.90
N LEU A 90 -0.48 -2.17 1.12
CA LEU A 90 -0.45 -3.21 0.09
C LEU A 90 -0.70 -4.61 0.69
N VAL A 91 -0.03 -4.94 1.78
CA VAL A 91 -0.20 -6.21 2.50
C VAL A 91 -1.62 -6.34 3.06
N LEU A 92 -2.16 -5.30 3.69
CA LEU A 92 -3.54 -5.31 4.21
C LEU A 92 -4.57 -5.55 3.10
N THR A 93 -4.44 -4.87 1.95
CA THR A 93 -5.36 -5.06 0.82
C THR A 93 -5.20 -6.43 0.16
N LEU A 94 -4.00 -7.00 0.14
CA LEU A 94 -3.74 -8.37 -0.31
C LEU A 94 -4.44 -9.39 0.59
N PHE A 95 -4.29 -9.28 1.91
CA PHE A 95 -4.89 -10.23 2.85
C PHE A 95 -6.41 -10.19 2.84
N ILE A 96 -7.02 -9.02 2.66
CA ILE A 96 -8.48 -8.93 2.51
C ILE A 96 -8.97 -9.62 1.22
N LEU A 97 -8.22 -9.48 0.13
CA LEU A 97 -8.53 -10.17 -1.13
C LEU A 97 -8.41 -11.70 -0.97
N ILE A 98 -7.32 -12.18 -0.37
CA ILE A 98 -7.11 -13.61 -0.06
C ILE A 98 -8.23 -14.13 0.85
N PHE A 99 -8.58 -13.37 1.89
CA PHE A 99 -9.67 -13.73 2.80
C PHE A 99 -10.99 -13.93 2.04
N LEU A 100 -11.39 -12.99 1.18
CA LEU A 100 -12.63 -13.09 0.42
C LEU A 100 -12.64 -14.30 -0.54
N ILE A 101 -11.51 -14.61 -1.16
CA ILE A 101 -11.38 -15.78 -2.05
C ILE A 101 -11.49 -17.08 -1.25
N ARG A 102 -10.76 -17.18 -0.13
CA ARG A 102 -10.68 -18.39 0.70
C ARG A 102 -11.96 -18.70 1.47
N THR A 103 -12.70 -17.66 1.83
CA THR A 103 -13.94 -17.79 2.63
C THR A 103 -15.22 -17.84 1.79
N LYS A 104 -15.12 -18.10 0.50
CA LYS A 104 -16.27 -18.11 -0.44
C LYS A 104 -17.44 -18.99 0.07
N ASN A 105 -17.15 -20.11 0.75
CA ASN A 105 -18.15 -21.04 1.27
C ASN A 105 -18.63 -20.71 2.69
N GLN A 106 -18.14 -19.63 3.29
CA GLN A 106 -18.53 -19.22 4.64
C GLN A 106 -19.80 -18.35 4.62
N PRO A 107 -20.52 -18.24 5.75
CA PRO A 107 -21.70 -17.40 5.85
C PRO A 107 -21.43 -15.95 5.43
N VAL A 108 -22.30 -15.39 4.59
CA VAL A 108 -22.13 -14.02 4.05
C VAL A 108 -22.00 -12.99 5.17
N LYS A 109 -22.77 -13.13 6.25
CA LYS A 109 -22.67 -12.22 7.40
C LYS A 109 -21.26 -12.14 7.99
N TYR A 110 -20.61 -13.29 8.16
CA TYR A 110 -19.24 -13.36 8.68
C TYR A 110 -18.28 -12.63 7.74
N ARG A 111 -18.36 -12.91 6.43
CA ARG A 111 -17.47 -12.32 5.42
C ARG A 111 -17.64 -10.81 5.32
N VAL A 112 -18.90 -10.34 5.28
CA VAL A 112 -19.20 -8.90 5.19
C VAL A 112 -18.77 -8.17 6.46
N LEU A 113 -19.02 -8.73 7.63
CA LEU A 113 -18.63 -8.10 8.90
C LEU A 113 -17.10 -7.97 9.00
N THR A 114 -16.37 -9.03 8.69
CA THR A 114 -14.89 -8.99 8.64
C THR A 114 -14.40 -7.94 7.65
N LEU A 115 -15.00 -7.87 6.45
CA LEU A 115 -14.66 -6.87 5.45
C LEU A 115 -14.88 -5.44 5.96
N VAL A 116 -16.00 -5.18 6.63
CA VAL A 116 -16.31 -3.85 7.18
C VAL A 116 -15.23 -3.41 8.18
N PHE A 117 -14.84 -4.26 9.13
CA PHE A 117 -13.79 -3.93 10.10
C PHE A 117 -12.42 -3.72 9.42
N GLN A 118 -12.06 -4.57 8.47
CA GLN A 118 -10.79 -4.41 7.73
C GLN A 118 -10.79 -3.13 6.89
N GLN A 119 -11.92 -2.75 6.28
CA GLN A 119 -12.02 -1.51 5.51
C GLN A 119 -11.89 -0.25 6.40
N ILE A 120 -12.35 -0.27 7.64
CA ILE A 120 -12.12 0.83 8.58
C ILE A 120 -10.62 1.05 8.77
N ILE A 121 -9.85 -0.02 8.97
CA ILE A 121 -8.39 0.06 9.13
C ILE A 121 -7.73 0.59 7.84
N ILE A 122 -8.09 0.03 6.69
CA ILE A 122 -7.56 0.45 5.38
C ILE A 122 -7.86 1.92 5.09
N ILE A 123 -9.08 2.39 5.36
CA ILE A 123 -9.47 3.79 5.21
C ILE A 123 -8.61 4.68 6.11
N GLY A 124 -8.41 4.29 7.37
CA GLY A 124 -7.53 5.00 8.30
C GLY A 124 -6.11 5.14 7.75
N PHE A 125 -5.54 4.05 7.21
CA PHE A 125 -4.21 4.07 6.57
C PHE A 125 -4.17 4.99 5.34
N PHE A 126 -5.20 4.96 4.48
CA PHE A 126 -5.26 5.86 3.32
C PHE A 126 -5.31 7.33 3.73
N ILE A 127 -6.12 7.66 4.73
CA ILE A 127 -6.22 9.04 5.24
C ILE A 127 -4.87 9.49 5.81
N PHE A 128 -4.22 8.62 6.59
CA PHE A 128 -2.91 8.90 7.18
C PHE A 128 -1.85 9.11 6.10
N LEU A 129 -1.76 8.22 5.10
CA LEU A 129 -0.84 8.36 3.97
C LEU A 129 -1.07 9.67 3.20
N ILE A 130 -2.32 10.01 2.88
CA ILE A 130 -2.63 11.20 2.08
C ILE A 130 -2.35 12.50 2.86
N LYS A 131 -2.61 12.52 4.17
CA LYS A 131 -2.55 13.74 4.97
C LYS A 131 -1.18 13.99 5.62
N THR A 132 -0.51 12.93 6.05
CA THR A 132 0.65 13.05 6.94
C THR A 132 1.93 12.46 6.34
N SER A 133 1.83 11.40 5.54
CA SER A 133 2.99 10.61 5.10
C SER A 133 2.89 10.26 3.61
N ASN A 134 2.64 11.27 2.78
CA ASN A 134 2.44 11.06 1.35
C ASN A 134 3.77 10.73 0.63
N PRO A 135 3.96 9.50 0.12
CA PRO A 135 5.20 9.09 -0.53
C PRO A 135 5.41 9.73 -1.92
N PHE A 136 4.46 10.53 -2.39
CA PHE A 136 4.49 11.20 -3.70
C PHE A 136 4.59 12.72 -3.60
N ASN A 137 5.09 13.25 -2.49
CA ASN A 137 5.39 14.67 -2.39
C ASN A 137 6.53 15.06 -3.35
N HIS A 138 6.45 16.28 -3.89
CA HIS A 138 7.46 16.81 -4.79
C HIS A 138 8.25 17.95 -4.16
N ILE A 139 9.53 18.03 -4.54
CA ILE A 139 10.46 19.09 -4.14
C ILE A 139 10.76 19.99 -5.32
N TYR A 140 10.79 21.31 -5.08
CA TYR A 140 11.22 22.33 -6.03
C TYR A 140 12.16 23.34 -5.34
N PRO A 141 13.30 23.72 -5.95
CA PRO A 141 13.87 23.22 -7.21
C PRO A 141 14.30 21.75 -7.09
N ILE A 142 14.27 21.03 -8.23
CA ILE A 142 14.63 19.59 -8.26
C ILE A 142 16.11 19.44 -7.91
N PRO A 143 16.47 18.69 -6.85
CA PRO A 143 17.86 18.43 -6.50
C PRO A 143 18.57 17.57 -7.57
N THR A 144 19.87 17.78 -7.73
CA THR A 144 20.70 17.03 -8.69
C THR A 144 21.09 15.65 -8.18
N GLU A 145 21.07 15.45 -6.85
CA GLU A 145 21.46 14.20 -6.20
C GLU A 145 20.68 14.00 -4.90
N GLY A 146 20.51 12.74 -4.47
CA GLY A 146 19.80 12.39 -3.26
C GLY A 146 20.71 12.27 -2.03
N LEU A 147 20.13 12.33 -0.83
CA LEU A 147 20.83 12.27 0.45
C LEU A 147 21.37 10.87 0.80
N GLY A 148 20.82 9.83 0.18
CA GLY A 148 21.24 8.44 0.36
C GLY A 148 20.40 7.66 1.35
N LEU A 149 20.47 6.33 1.23
CA LEU A 149 19.78 5.40 2.13
C LEU A 149 20.45 5.37 3.50
N ASN A 150 19.63 5.25 4.55
CA ASN A 150 20.11 5.06 5.91
C ASN A 150 21.18 3.95 5.97
N PRO A 151 22.38 4.18 6.55
CA PRO A 151 23.45 3.21 6.61
C PRO A 151 23.04 1.85 7.22
N ILE A 152 22.13 1.83 8.19
CA ILE A 152 21.62 0.60 8.80
C ILE A 152 20.91 -0.29 7.78
N LEU A 153 20.21 0.30 6.81
CA LEU A 153 19.48 -0.42 5.75
C LEU A 153 20.39 -0.85 4.58
N GLN A 154 21.68 -0.60 4.66
CA GLN A 154 22.65 -1.07 3.67
C GLN A 154 23.18 -2.48 4.00
N ASP A 155 22.68 -3.11 5.05
CA ASP A 155 22.82 -4.56 5.28
C ASP A 155 21.69 -5.31 4.55
N PRO A 156 21.97 -6.36 3.76
CA PRO A 156 20.97 -7.09 3.00
C PRO A 156 19.88 -7.72 3.86
N ALA A 157 20.21 -8.22 5.04
CA ALA A 157 19.24 -8.83 5.95
C ALA A 157 18.27 -7.78 6.51
N LEU A 158 18.79 -6.61 6.90
CA LEU A 158 17.98 -5.50 7.40
C LEU A 158 17.16 -4.85 6.29
N ALA A 159 17.65 -4.83 5.05
CA ALA A 159 16.91 -4.34 3.89
C ALA A 159 15.65 -5.19 3.59
N ILE A 160 15.71 -6.52 3.79
CA ILE A 160 14.59 -7.43 3.53
C ILE A 160 13.68 -7.60 4.75
N HIS A 161 14.15 -7.26 5.96
CA HIS A 161 13.40 -7.45 7.21
C HIS A 161 11.99 -6.79 7.22
N PRO A 162 11.79 -5.53 6.79
CA PRO A 162 10.47 -4.90 6.84
C PRO A 162 9.39 -5.62 6.02
N PRO A 163 9.62 -6.02 4.76
CA PRO A 163 8.64 -6.81 4.00
C PRO A 163 8.26 -8.12 4.69
N ILE A 164 9.23 -8.84 5.29
CA ILE A 164 8.97 -10.09 6.01
C ILE A 164 8.14 -9.82 7.26
N LEU A 165 8.49 -8.78 8.03
CA LEU A 165 7.77 -8.39 9.24
C LEU A 165 6.29 -8.06 8.97
N TYR A 166 5.98 -7.42 7.85
CA TYR A 166 4.60 -7.06 7.50
C TYR A 166 3.77 -8.25 6.99
N LEU A 167 4.41 -9.31 6.55
CA LEU A 167 3.73 -10.55 6.15
C LEU A 167 3.39 -11.46 7.33
N GLY A 168 4.02 -11.30 8.49
CA GLY A 168 3.80 -12.03 9.74
C GLY A 168 4.88 -13.04 10.02
#